data_edce6a45a35fffc0d70652e6b640233b
#
_entry.id   edce6a45a35fffc0d70652e6b640233b
#
_cell.length_a   1.000
_cell.length_b   1.000
_cell.length_c   1.000
_cell.angle_alpha   90.00
_cell.angle_beta   90.00
_cell.angle_gamma   90.00
#
_symmetry.space_group_name_H-M   'P 1'
#
loop_
_entity.id
_entity.type
_entity.pdbx_description
1 polymer ?
#
loop_
_entity_poly.entity_id
_entity_poly.type
_entity_poly.pdbx_seq_one_letter_code
_entity_poly.pdbx_strand_id
1 'polypeptide(L)'
;AFFSDANIIKSKVKGALADSPFGQFFSPGLAEGTNVEIVIRPQHVRIDFDRDGKGPLPTVSMGRPARGCVVRARFLGNESLVEFRMDFDNSIFKVTVPNVFLPKVGQPLWLTVPRDRCFVFPAY
;
A
#
# COMPACT_ATOMS: atom_id res chain seq x y z
N ALA A 1 12.44 -12.58 -2.41
CA ALA A 1 11.37 -12.42 -3.40
C ALA A 1 11.77 -11.36 -4.41
N PHE A 2 11.48 -11.63 -5.65
CA PHE A 2 11.87 -10.75 -6.74
C PHE A 2 10.63 -10.08 -7.34
N PHE A 3 10.29 -8.89 -6.84
CA PHE A 3 9.12 -8.14 -7.26
C PHE A 3 9.55 -6.71 -7.63
N SER A 4 10.03 -6.54 -8.87
CA SER A 4 10.67 -5.29 -9.30
C SER A 4 9.76 -4.05 -9.23
N ASP A 5 8.44 -4.23 -9.37
CA ASP A 5 7.50 -3.10 -9.37
C ASP A 5 6.59 -3.09 -8.14
N ALA A 6 6.82 -3.96 -7.17
CA ALA A 6 5.96 -4.07 -6.00
C ALA A 6 6.35 -3.08 -4.91
N ASN A 7 5.35 -2.66 -4.14
CA ASN A 7 5.57 -1.96 -2.88
C ASN A 7 5.83 -3.01 -1.80
N ILE A 8 6.85 -2.81 -0.99
CA ILE A 8 7.25 -3.78 0.02
C ILE A 8 7.26 -3.11 1.39
N ILE A 9 6.57 -3.72 2.36
CA ILE A 9 6.56 -3.29 3.75
C ILE A 9 7.20 -4.39 4.58
N LYS A 10 8.19 -4.04 5.40
CA LYS A 10 8.82 -4.97 6.34
C LYS A 10 8.03 -5.03 7.62
N SER A 11 7.82 -6.24 8.14
CA SER A 11 7.06 -6.46 9.36
C SER A 11 7.54 -7.72 10.07
N LYS A 12 6.90 -8.05 11.19
CA LYS A 12 7.13 -9.29 11.95
C LYS A 12 5.82 -9.96 12.25
N VAL A 13 5.83 -11.28 12.30
CA VAL A 13 4.65 -12.07 12.66
C VAL A 13 4.40 -11.97 14.17
N LYS A 14 3.16 -11.65 14.54
CA LYS A 14 2.69 -11.63 15.92
C LYS A 14 1.26 -12.14 15.94
N GLY A 15 1.02 -13.26 16.63
CA GLY A 15 -0.29 -13.88 16.68
C GLY A 15 -0.80 -14.29 15.30
N ALA A 16 0.04 -14.88 14.47
CA ALA A 16 -0.26 -15.27 13.08
C ALA A 16 -0.64 -14.10 12.16
N LEU A 17 -0.36 -12.87 12.58
CA LEU A 17 -0.64 -11.65 11.81
C LEU A 17 0.64 -10.85 11.60
N ALA A 18 0.74 -10.19 10.46
CA ALA A 18 1.79 -9.20 10.19
C ALA A 18 1.16 -7.81 10.21
N ASP A 19 1.62 -6.94 11.10
CA ASP A 19 1.08 -5.58 11.23
C ASP A 19 1.71 -4.64 10.21
N SER A 20 0.91 -3.69 9.74
CA SER A 20 1.37 -2.68 8.78
C SER A 20 0.55 -1.40 8.93
N PRO A 21 0.98 -0.29 8.30
CA PRO A 21 0.17 0.92 8.24
C PRO A 21 -1.19 0.72 7.55
N PHE A 22 -1.33 -0.31 6.73
CA PHE A 22 -2.58 -0.67 6.06
C PHE A 22 -3.40 -1.69 6.83
N GLY A 23 -3.07 -1.98 8.09
CA GLY A 23 -3.74 -2.95 8.92
C GLY A 23 -2.94 -4.23 9.07
N GLN A 24 -3.60 -5.27 9.58
CA GLN A 24 -2.98 -6.57 9.85
C GLN A 24 -3.31 -7.55 8.74
N PHE A 25 -2.30 -8.30 8.30
CA PHE A 25 -2.46 -9.31 7.26
C PHE A 25 -2.15 -10.69 7.83
N PHE A 26 -2.96 -11.67 7.44
CA PHE A 26 -2.83 -13.04 7.92
C PHE A 26 -1.55 -13.69 7.38
N SER A 27 -0.79 -14.34 8.27
CA SER A 27 0.49 -14.96 7.95
C SER A 27 0.51 -16.39 8.47
N PRO A 28 -0.29 -17.29 7.87
CA PRO A 28 -0.41 -18.65 8.38
C PRO A 28 0.90 -19.43 8.17
N GLY A 29 1.20 -20.30 9.11
CA GLY A 29 2.35 -21.20 9.01
C GLY A 29 3.70 -20.58 9.32
N LEU A 30 3.75 -19.30 9.72
CA LEU A 30 4.99 -18.64 10.09
C LEU A 30 5.08 -18.52 11.61
N ALA A 31 6.28 -18.75 12.13
CA ALA A 31 6.53 -18.71 13.56
C ALA A 31 6.46 -17.28 14.10
N GLU A 32 6.09 -17.16 15.39
CA GLU A 32 6.09 -15.89 16.11
C GLU A 32 7.47 -15.21 15.99
N GLY A 33 7.47 -13.91 15.68
CA GLY A 33 8.69 -13.13 15.55
C GLY A 33 9.41 -13.27 14.21
N THR A 34 8.88 -14.07 13.27
CA THR A 34 9.47 -14.20 11.94
C THR A 34 9.44 -12.85 11.21
N ASN A 35 10.58 -12.41 10.68
CA ASN A 35 10.62 -11.24 9.82
C ASN A 35 9.97 -11.56 8.48
N VAL A 36 9.08 -10.68 8.03
CA VAL A 36 8.34 -10.87 6.79
C VAL A 36 8.39 -9.61 5.93
N GLU A 37 8.12 -9.80 4.65
CA GLU A 37 7.87 -8.72 3.71
C GLU A 37 6.43 -8.82 3.23
N ILE A 38 5.70 -7.72 3.32
CA ILE A 38 4.34 -7.61 2.79
C ILE A 38 4.46 -6.98 1.42
N VAL A 39 4.07 -7.74 0.40
CA VAL A 39 4.20 -7.34 -1.01
C VAL A 39 2.85 -6.85 -1.51
N ILE A 40 2.81 -5.61 -1.99
CA ILE A 40 1.59 -4.96 -2.49
C ILE A 40 1.87 -4.48 -3.91
N ARG A 41 1.14 -5.01 -4.87
CA ARG A 41 1.31 -4.63 -6.28
C ARG A 41 0.67 -3.27 -6.54
N PRO A 42 1.28 -2.40 -7.37
CA PRO A 42 0.75 -1.06 -7.63
C PRO A 42 -0.69 -1.04 -8.15
N GLN A 43 -1.08 -2.01 -8.96
CA GLN A 43 -2.44 -2.09 -9.53
C GLN A 43 -3.50 -2.47 -8.51
N HIS A 44 -3.13 -2.98 -7.35
CA HIS A 44 -4.06 -3.39 -6.31
C HIS A 44 -4.32 -2.31 -5.26
N VAL A 45 -3.59 -1.21 -5.31
CA VAL A 45 -3.78 -0.10 -4.38
C VAL A 45 -4.95 0.75 -4.85
N ARG A 46 -5.84 1.10 -3.92
CA ARG A 46 -6.98 1.99 -4.18
C ARG A 46 -6.68 3.38 -3.66
N ILE A 47 -7.11 4.39 -4.41
CA ILE A 47 -6.90 5.79 -4.05
C ILE A 47 -8.25 6.42 -3.69
N ASP A 48 -8.28 7.18 -2.60
CA ASP A 48 -9.44 7.98 -2.21
C ASP A 48 -9.00 9.40 -1.88
N PHE A 49 -9.92 10.34 -2.00
CA PHE A 49 -9.65 11.74 -1.74
C PHE A 49 -9.55 12.02 -0.25
N ASP A 50 -8.70 13.01 0.08
CA ASP A 50 -8.61 13.53 1.43
C ASP A 50 -9.76 14.51 1.66
N ARG A 51 -10.52 14.30 2.75
CA ARG A 51 -11.67 15.13 3.11
C ARG A 51 -11.38 15.78 4.46
N ASP A 52 -10.69 16.91 4.42
CA ASP A 52 -10.29 17.66 5.62
C ASP A 52 -9.49 16.80 6.61
N GLY A 53 -8.51 16.08 6.09
CA GLY A 53 -7.66 15.19 6.88
C GLY A 53 -8.26 13.83 7.16
N LYS A 54 -9.44 13.53 6.61
CA LYS A 54 -10.14 12.26 6.82
C LYS A 54 -10.10 11.41 5.55
N GLY A 55 -9.81 10.14 5.72
CA GLY A 55 -9.84 9.15 4.66
C GLY A 55 -11.04 8.22 4.76
N PRO A 56 -11.09 7.19 3.91
CA PRO A 56 -12.16 6.20 3.96
C PRO A 56 -12.10 5.41 5.27
N LEU A 57 -13.27 4.91 5.70
CA LEU A 57 -13.33 4.05 6.89
C LEU A 57 -12.82 2.65 6.55
N PRO A 58 -12.10 1.99 7.47
CA PRO A 58 -11.69 0.60 7.26
C PRO A 58 -12.90 -0.32 7.11
N THR A 59 -12.76 -1.34 6.26
CA THR A 59 -13.80 -2.37 6.10
C THR A 59 -13.16 -3.75 6.28
N VAL A 60 -13.99 -4.79 6.30
CA VAL A 60 -13.49 -6.17 6.43
C VAL A 60 -12.60 -6.54 5.24
N SER A 61 -12.96 -6.11 4.03
CA SER A 61 -12.23 -6.46 2.80
C SER A 61 -11.07 -5.52 2.50
N MET A 62 -11.15 -4.26 2.96
CA MET A 62 -10.13 -3.24 2.76
C MET A 62 -9.49 -2.93 4.11
N GLY A 63 -8.20 -2.90 4.18
CA GLY A 63 -7.52 -2.59 5.43
C GLY A 63 -7.64 -1.12 5.85
N ARG A 64 -6.81 -0.74 6.82
CA ARG A 64 -6.73 0.64 7.30
C ARG A 64 -6.19 1.54 6.19
N PRO A 65 -6.79 2.72 5.95
CA PRO A 65 -6.23 3.66 4.99
C PRO A 65 -4.95 4.30 5.52
N ALA A 66 -4.04 4.60 4.62
CA ALA A 66 -2.81 5.34 4.92
C ALA A 66 -2.72 6.54 3.99
N ARG A 67 -2.31 7.69 4.55
CA ARG A 67 -2.24 8.96 3.83
C ARG A 67 -0.86 9.15 3.23
N GLY A 68 -0.81 9.70 2.02
CA GLY A 68 0.42 10.09 1.37
C GLY A 68 0.22 11.33 0.52
N CYS A 69 1.33 11.94 0.12
CA CYS A 69 1.31 13.08 -0.78
C CYS A 69 1.92 12.70 -2.12
N VAL A 70 1.32 13.17 -3.20
CA VAL A 70 1.79 12.90 -4.55
C VAL A 70 3.16 13.54 -4.75
N VAL A 71 4.13 12.76 -5.18
CA VAL A 71 5.46 13.26 -5.55
C VAL A 71 5.67 13.24 -7.06
N ARG A 72 4.95 12.38 -7.77
CA ARG A 72 5.04 12.28 -9.22
C ARG A 72 3.81 11.58 -9.77
N ALA A 73 3.33 12.02 -10.93
CA ALA A 73 2.26 11.35 -11.66
C ALA A 73 2.55 11.45 -13.15
N ARG A 74 2.37 10.34 -13.89
CA ARG A 74 2.59 10.33 -15.33
C ARG A 74 1.71 9.26 -15.98
N PHE A 75 1.34 9.53 -17.23
CA PHE A 75 0.57 8.59 -18.05
C PHE A 75 1.52 7.77 -18.92
N LEU A 76 1.37 6.44 -18.88
CA LEU A 76 2.26 5.51 -19.58
C LEU A 76 1.68 5.02 -20.92
N GLY A 77 0.60 5.64 -21.40
CA GLY A 77 -0.05 5.26 -22.65
C GLY A 77 -1.29 4.41 -22.47
N ASN A 78 -1.32 3.56 -21.46
CA ASN A 78 -2.47 2.70 -21.14
C ASN A 78 -2.91 2.79 -19.69
N GLU A 79 -2.06 3.34 -18.84
CA GLU A 79 -2.34 3.50 -17.41
C GLU A 79 -1.56 4.68 -16.86
N SER A 80 -1.98 5.19 -15.71
CA SER A 80 -1.27 6.24 -14.98
C SER A 80 -0.46 5.62 -13.86
N LEU A 81 0.78 6.09 -13.71
CA LEU A 81 1.63 5.73 -12.57
C LEU A 81 1.73 6.93 -11.65
N VAL A 82 1.32 6.76 -10.39
CA VAL A 82 1.36 7.81 -9.38
C VAL A 82 2.26 7.34 -8.24
N GLU A 83 3.22 8.18 -7.87
CA GLU A 83 4.13 7.90 -6.77
C GLU A 83 3.77 8.79 -5.59
N PHE A 84 3.71 8.20 -4.40
CA PHE A 84 3.33 8.86 -3.16
C PHE A 84 4.47 8.78 -2.14
N ARG A 85 4.71 9.88 -1.43
CA ARG A 85 5.48 9.83 -0.19
C ARG A 85 4.52 9.59 0.95
N MET A 86 4.65 8.45 1.62
CA MET A 86 3.74 8.06 2.67
C MET A 86 4.05 8.79 3.98
N ASP A 87 3.00 9.20 4.71
CA ASP A 87 3.15 9.93 5.96
C ASP A 87 3.77 9.06 7.06
N PHE A 88 3.56 7.74 7.02
CA PHE A 88 3.98 6.86 8.12
C PHE A 88 5.50 6.67 8.22
N ASP A 89 6.25 6.73 7.12
CA ASP A 89 7.70 6.51 7.16
C ASP A 89 8.47 7.24 6.04
N ASN A 90 7.80 8.11 5.29
CA ASN A 90 8.36 8.82 4.13
C ASN A 90 8.79 7.90 2.98
N SER A 91 8.38 6.65 2.98
CA SER A 91 8.66 5.73 1.87
C SER A 91 7.84 6.10 0.64
N ILE A 92 8.31 5.68 -0.51
CA ILE A 92 7.64 5.94 -1.78
C ILE A 92 6.80 4.72 -2.16
N PHE A 93 5.49 4.94 -2.31
CA PHE A 93 4.56 3.94 -2.83
C PHE A 93 4.20 4.25 -4.27
N LYS A 94 4.13 3.21 -5.08
CA LYS A 94 3.71 3.29 -6.48
C LYS A 94 2.30 2.74 -6.63
N VAL A 95 1.47 3.46 -7.37
CA VAL A 95 0.09 3.06 -7.66
C VAL A 95 -0.16 3.21 -9.15
N THR A 96 -0.74 2.20 -9.78
CA THR A 96 -1.16 2.27 -11.17
C THR A 96 -2.68 2.29 -11.24
N VAL A 97 -3.20 3.15 -12.12
CA VAL A 97 -4.62 3.35 -12.35
C VAL A 97 -4.90 3.13 -13.83
N PRO A 98 -5.95 2.38 -14.21
CA PRO A 98 -6.15 1.98 -15.61
C PRO A 98 -6.67 3.08 -16.54
N ASN A 99 -6.65 4.34 -16.12
CA ASN A 99 -7.11 5.48 -16.91
C ASN A 99 -6.17 6.66 -16.67
N VAL A 100 -6.48 7.81 -17.28
CA VAL A 100 -5.71 9.03 -17.03
C VAL A 100 -6.07 9.58 -15.66
N PHE A 101 -5.09 9.60 -14.78
CA PHE A 101 -5.22 10.16 -13.44
C PHE A 101 -3.90 10.84 -13.06
N LEU A 102 -3.87 12.16 -13.13
CA LEU A 102 -2.66 12.95 -12.95
C LEU A 102 -2.87 14.01 -11.85
N PRO A 103 -2.92 13.59 -10.58
CA PRO A 103 -3.07 14.53 -9.46
C PRO A 103 -1.84 15.43 -9.35
N LYS A 104 -2.03 16.58 -8.71
CA LYS A 104 -0.95 17.55 -8.54
C LYS A 104 0.08 17.07 -7.52
N VAL A 105 1.34 17.39 -7.77
CA VAL A 105 2.42 17.16 -6.79
C VAL A 105 2.08 17.88 -5.49
N GLY A 106 2.23 17.17 -4.37
CA GLY A 106 1.90 17.67 -3.05
C GLY A 106 0.46 17.42 -2.62
N GLN A 107 -0.41 16.97 -3.53
CA GLN A 107 -1.79 16.70 -3.18
C GLN A 107 -1.88 15.50 -2.22
N PRO A 108 -2.56 15.65 -1.06
CA PRO A 108 -2.76 14.53 -0.15
C PRO A 108 -3.87 13.61 -0.66
N LEU A 109 -3.61 12.32 -0.60
CA LEU A 109 -4.59 11.28 -0.96
C LEU A 109 -4.45 10.12 0.01
N TRP A 110 -5.48 9.29 0.10
CA TRP A 110 -5.50 8.12 0.96
C TRP A 110 -5.39 6.87 0.11
N LEU A 111 -4.58 5.91 0.59
CA LEU A 111 -4.40 4.62 -0.06
C LEU A 111 -4.96 3.52 0.81
N THR A 112 -5.66 2.59 0.19
CA THR A 112 -6.12 1.36 0.82
C THR A 112 -5.74 0.18 -0.07
N VAL A 113 -5.64 -1.01 0.55
CA VAL A 113 -5.32 -2.23 -0.18
C VAL A 113 -6.32 -3.32 0.19
N PRO A 114 -6.85 -4.05 -0.81
CA PRO A 114 -7.68 -5.21 -0.50
C PRO A 114 -6.85 -6.27 0.23
N ARG A 115 -7.38 -6.84 1.31
CA ARG A 115 -6.64 -7.80 2.14
C ARG A 115 -6.26 -9.06 1.39
N ASP A 116 -7.05 -9.48 0.41
CA ASP A 116 -6.79 -10.66 -0.41
C ASP A 116 -5.76 -10.42 -1.52
N ARG A 117 -5.27 -9.18 -1.66
CA ARG A 117 -4.26 -8.81 -2.66
C ARG A 117 -2.91 -8.45 -2.05
N CYS A 118 -2.74 -8.69 -0.75
CA CYS A 118 -1.48 -8.49 -0.05
C CYS A 118 -0.87 -9.85 0.25
N PHE A 119 0.40 -10.00 -0.09
CA PHE A 119 1.09 -11.27 0.06
C PHE A 119 2.19 -11.13 1.09
N VAL A 120 2.23 -12.03 2.06
CA VAL A 120 3.22 -12.02 3.13
C VAL A 120 4.23 -13.14 2.88
N PHE A 121 5.51 -12.77 2.79
CA PHE A 121 6.60 -13.71 2.55
C PHE A 121 7.63 -13.61 3.67
N PRO A 122 8.27 -14.75 4.06
CA PRO A 122 9.40 -14.68 4.97
C PRO A 122 10.51 -13.82 4.39
N ALA A 123 11.09 -12.94 5.21
CA ALA A 123 12.24 -12.13 4.81
C ALA A 123 13.53 -12.90 5.14
N TYR A 124 14.42 -12.98 4.18
CA TYR A 124 15.69 -13.66 4.34
C TYR A 124 16.85 -12.68 4.38
#